data_b5d3e50571b897f80891b935ef75583c
#
_entry.id   b5d3e50571b897f80891b935ef75583c
#
_cell.length_a   1.000
_cell.length_b   1.000
_cell.length_c   1.000
_cell.angle_alpha   90.00
_cell.angle_beta   90.00
_cell.angle_gamma   90.00
#
_symmetry.space_group_name_H-M   'P 1'
#
loop_
_entity.id
_entity.type
_entity.pdbx_description
1 polymer ?
#
loop_
_entity_poly.entity_id
_entity_poly.type
_entity_poly.pdbx_seq_one_letter_code
_entity_poly.pdbx_strand_id
1 'polypeptide(L)'
;MRITVKSGGILVQHLPAERDGNTAVLEVAEGASPLDVMAQLGLPLEDSYLVILNGENLPKSQRAERSLAEDDFLAIMPPLKGG
;
A
#
# COMPACT_ATOMS: atom_id res chain seq x y z
N MET A 1 -10.13 -4.55 -10.23
CA MET A 1 -9.17 -3.62 -10.86
C MET A 1 -7.77 -3.96 -10.42
N ARG A 2 -6.80 -3.54 -11.19
CA ARG A 2 -5.39 -3.80 -10.89
C ARG A 2 -4.69 -2.53 -10.44
N ILE A 3 -3.86 -2.67 -9.41
CA ILE A 3 -2.99 -1.58 -8.98
C ILE A 3 -1.58 -2.15 -8.81
N THR A 4 -0.59 -1.26 -8.81
CA THR A 4 0.79 -1.65 -8.50
C THR A 4 1.10 -1.19 -7.09
N VAL A 5 1.65 -2.11 -6.27
CA VAL A 5 2.01 -1.79 -4.89
C VAL A 5 3.51 -1.95 -4.72
N LYS A 6 4.14 -0.94 -4.14
CA LYS A 6 5.54 -0.99 -3.75
C LYS A 6 5.62 -0.98 -2.23
N SER A 7 6.37 -1.91 -1.67
CA SER A 7 6.58 -1.97 -0.22
C SER A 7 8.06 -1.87 0.09
N GLY A 8 8.40 -1.06 1.09
CA GLY A 8 9.79 -0.87 1.49
C GLY A 8 10.20 -1.74 2.66
N GLY A 9 11.51 -1.97 2.78
CA GLY A 9 12.07 -2.66 3.92
C GLY A 9 11.46 -4.03 4.17
N ILE A 10 11.17 -4.33 5.41
CA ILE A 10 10.62 -5.63 5.80
C ILE A 10 9.20 -5.85 5.29
N LEU A 11 8.53 -4.80 4.82
CA LEU A 11 7.16 -4.94 4.31
C LEU A 11 7.11 -5.72 3.00
N VAL A 12 8.24 -5.88 2.32
CA VAL A 12 8.30 -6.64 1.07
C VAL A 12 7.79 -8.07 1.27
N GLN A 13 8.01 -8.65 2.45
CA GLN A 13 7.56 -10.02 2.71
C GLN A 13 6.04 -10.18 2.71
N HIS A 14 5.30 -9.08 2.80
CA HIS A 14 3.83 -9.12 2.72
C HIS A 14 3.31 -9.06 1.29
N LEU A 15 4.18 -8.80 0.32
CA LEU A 15 3.78 -8.83 -1.08
C LEU A 15 3.66 -10.26 -1.58
N PRO A 16 2.85 -10.51 -2.64
CA PRO A 16 2.79 -11.84 -3.24
C PRO A 16 4.17 -12.33 -3.68
N ALA A 17 4.32 -13.64 -3.77
CA ALA A 17 5.58 -14.25 -4.22
C ALA A 17 5.90 -13.83 -5.66
N GLU A 18 4.89 -13.54 -6.45
CA GLU A 18 5.03 -13.11 -7.84
C GLU A 18 5.29 -11.61 -7.92
N ARG A 19 6.32 -11.18 -7.23
CA ARG A 19 6.68 -9.77 -7.22
C ARG A 19 7.96 -9.53 -7.99
N ASP A 20 8.14 -8.30 -8.43
CA ASP A 20 9.36 -7.86 -9.08
C ASP A 20 10.11 -6.95 -8.10
N GLY A 21 11.09 -7.52 -7.42
CA GLY A 21 11.80 -6.80 -6.38
C GLY A 21 10.86 -6.45 -5.24
N ASN A 22 10.60 -5.15 -5.04
CA ASN A 22 9.72 -4.68 -3.98
C ASN A 22 8.37 -4.17 -4.51
N THR A 23 8.02 -4.53 -5.74
CA THR A 23 6.74 -4.16 -6.33
C THR A 23 5.95 -5.39 -6.77
N ALA A 24 4.63 -5.29 -6.73
CA ALA A 24 3.75 -6.36 -7.19
C ALA A 24 2.47 -5.73 -7.74
N VAL A 25 1.85 -6.42 -8.70
CA VAL A 25 0.53 -6.05 -9.20
C VAL A 25 -0.50 -6.81 -8.41
N LEU A 26 -1.50 -6.10 -7.88
CA LEU A 26 -2.56 -6.71 -7.08
C LEU A 26 -3.91 -6.52 -7.75
N GLU A 27 -4.74 -7.56 -7.66
CA GLU A 27 -6.16 -7.45 -7.98
C GLU A 27 -6.87 -6.95 -6.72
N VAL A 28 -7.61 -5.86 -6.85
CA VAL A 28 -8.36 -5.30 -5.73
C VAL A 28 -9.79 -5.01 -6.18
N ALA A 29 -10.70 -4.93 -5.23
CA ALA A 29 -12.10 -4.66 -5.53
C ALA A 29 -12.28 -3.23 -6.04
N GLU A 30 -13.30 -3.03 -6.86
CA GLU A 30 -13.68 -1.68 -7.27
C GLU A 30 -14.03 -0.85 -6.04
N GLY A 31 -13.50 0.35 -5.98
CA GLY A 31 -13.73 1.23 -4.84
C GLY A 31 -12.85 0.95 -3.63
N ALA A 32 -11.93 0.00 -3.73
CA ALA A 32 -11.03 -0.29 -2.61
C ALA A 32 -10.20 0.93 -2.25
N SER A 33 -9.89 1.07 -0.97
CA SER A 33 -9.07 2.15 -0.45
C SER A 33 -7.65 1.64 -0.18
N PRO A 34 -6.67 2.55 0.00
CA PRO A 34 -5.34 2.13 0.46
C PRO A 34 -5.38 1.29 1.74
N LEU A 35 -6.29 1.63 2.67
CA LEU A 35 -6.41 0.84 3.90
C LEU A 35 -6.87 -0.58 3.60
N ASP A 36 -7.80 -0.75 2.64
CA ASP A 36 -8.25 -2.07 2.22
C ASP A 36 -7.09 -2.89 1.64
N VAL A 37 -6.22 -2.25 0.86
CA VAL A 37 -5.06 -2.93 0.29
C VAL A 37 -4.10 -3.36 1.39
N MET A 38 -3.87 -2.50 2.37
CA MET A 38 -3.00 -2.85 3.50
C MET A 38 -3.55 -4.05 4.26
N ALA A 39 -4.87 -4.09 4.46
CA ALA A 39 -5.51 -5.23 5.12
C ALA A 39 -5.38 -6.50 4.27
N GLN A 40 -5.54 -6.39 2.95
CA GLN A 40 -5.40 -7.51 2.04
C GLN A 40 -3.98 -8.11 2.10
N LEU A 41 -2.98 -7.26 2.29
CA LEU A 41 -1.59 -7.69 2.40
C LEU A 41 -1.25 -8.24 3.79
N GLY A 42 -2.14 -8.12 4.74
CA GLY A 42 -1.90 -8.60 6.10
C GLY A 42 -1.02 -7.69 6.94
N LEU A 43 -0.94 -6.41 6.58
CA LEU A 43 -0.14 -5.46 7.35
C LEU A 43 -0.85 -5.07 8.65
N PRO A 44 -0.12 -4.92 9.76
CA PRO A 44 -0.72 -4.39 10.99
C PRO A 44 -1.23 -2.97 10.75
N LEU A 45 -2.52 -2.75 10.94
CA LEU A 45 -3.15 -1.49 10.57
C LEU A 45 -2.93 -0.36 11.59
N GLU A 46 -2.50 -0.70 12.79
CA GLU A 46 -2.24 0.31 13.81
C GLU A 46 -0.86 0.96 13.69
N ASP A 47 0.02 0.44 12.84
CA ASP A 47 1.34 1.03 12.65
C ASP A 47 1.26 2.28 11.77
N SER A 48 2.20 3.19 11.98
CA SER A 48 2.24 4.47 11.27
C SER A 48 3.08 4.35 10.01
N TYR A 49 2.50 3.77 8.97
CA TYR A 49 3.18 3.64 7.68
C TYR A 49 3.19 4.97 6.94
N LEU A 50 4.18 5.14 6.09
CA LEU A 50 4.17 6.21 5.10
C LEU A 50 3.49 5.65 3.85
N VAL A 51 2.40 6.28 3.43
CA VAL A 51 1.62 5.82 2.27
C VAL A 51 1.65 6.91 1.21
N ILE A 52 2.08 6.54 0.01
CA ILE A 52 2.20 7.48 -1.11
C ILE A 52 1.41 6.92 -2.27
N LEU A 53 0.43 7.69 -2.75
CA LEU A 53 -0.42 7.30 -3.87
C LEU A 53 -0.08 8.16 -5.08
N ASN A 54 0.43 7.53 -6.14
CA ASN A 54 0.83 8.21 -7.36
C ASN A 54 1.75 9.39 -7.09
N GLY A 55 2.71 9.20 -6.18
CA GLY A 55 3.68 10.23 -5.84
C GLY A 55 3.21 11.25 -4.80
N GLU A 56 1.99 11.12 -4.31
CA GLU A 56 1.40 12.07 -3.37
C GLU A 56 1.28 11.44 -1.98
N ASN A 57 1.82 12.10 -0.98
CA ASN A 57 1.71 11.61 0.39
C ASN A 57 0.26 11.60 0.84
N LEU A 58 -0.21 10.46 1.33
CA LEU A 58 -1.59 10.27 1.74
C LEU A 58 -1.67 10.23 3.26
N PRO A 59 -2.25 11.25 3.91
CA PRO A 59 -2.38 11.25 5.36
C PRO A 59 -3.21 10.08 5.87
N LYS A 60 -2.95 9.67 7.10
CA LYS A 60 -3.63 8.54 7.70
C LYS A 60 -5.15 8.67 7.66
N SER A 61 -5.66 9.89 7.85
CA SER A 61 -7.10 10.14 7.86
C SER A 61 -7.77 9.89 6.50
N GLN A 62 -7.01 9.88 5.41
CA GLN A 62 -7.56 9.71 4.07
C GLN A 62 -7.43 8.30 3.52
N ARG A 63 -6.72 7.42 4.23
CA ARG A 63 -6.43 6.08 3.70
C ARG A 63 -7.64 5.20 3.58
N ALA A 64 -8.64 5.39 4.43
CA ALA A 64 -9.88 4.63 4.38
C ALA A 64 -10.91 5.25 3.44
N GLU A 65 -10.77 6.53 3.12
CA GLU A 65 -11.75 7.27 2.34
C GLU A 65 -11.41 7.39 0.85
N ARG A 66 -10.12 7.31 0.52
CA ARG A 66 -9.68 7.50 -0.86
C ARG A 66 -9.95 6.24 -1.67
N SER A 67 -10.74 6.36 -2.74
CA SER A 67 -10.97 5.24 -3.65
C SER A 67 -9.82 5.13 -4.64
N LEU A 68 -9.30 3.92 -4.81
CA LEU A 68 -8.25 3.65 -5.78
C LEU A 68 -8.86 3.50 -7.17
N ALA A 69 -8.05 3.74 -8.18
CA ALA A 69 -8.46 3.60 -9.58
C ALA A 69 -7.53 2.62 -10.29
N GLU A 70 -7.98 2.15 -11.45
CA GLU A 70 -7.18 1.24 -12.27
C GLU A 70 -5.80 1.84 -12.53
N ASP A 71 -4.77 1.01 -12.40
CA ASP A 71 -3.38 1.36 -12.65
C ASP A 71 -2.76 2.34 -11.65
N ASP A 72 -3.42 2.60 -10.52
CA ASP A 72 -2.81 3.41 -9.47
C ASP A 72 -1.53 2.76 -8.95
N PHE A 73 -0.60 3.61 -8.51
CA PHE A 73 0.67 3.18 -7.91
C PHE A 73 0.65 3.56 -6.43
N LEU A 74 0.64 2.55 -5.57
CA LEU A 74 0.57 2.73 -4.13
C LEU A 74 1.87 2.27 -3.48
N ALA A 75 2.59 3.19 -2.84
CA ALA A 75 3.81 2.86 -2.13
C ALA A 75 3.54 2.88 -0.63
N ILE A 76 3.98 1.84 0.06
CA ILE A 76 3.82 1.70 1.51
C ILE A 76 5.20 1.47 2.11
N MET A 77 5.63 2.39 2.96
CA MET A 77 6.94 2.31 3.59
C MET A 77 6.79 2.09 5.08
N PRO A 78 7.73 1.38 5.72
CA PRO A 78 7.67 1.20 7.16
C PRO A 78 7.79 2.54 7.88
N PRO A 79 7.24 2.66 9.09
CA PRO A 79 7.37 3.89 9.84
C PRO A 79 8.83 4.18 10.15
N LEU A 80 9.19 5.46 10.08
CA LEU A 80 10.50 5.89 10.49
C LEU A 80 10.57 5.82 12.00
N LYS A 81 11.40 4.94 12.48
CA LYS A 81 11.69 4.93 13.92
C LYS A 81 12.74 5.99 14.14
N GLY A 82 12.26 7.18 14.34
CA GLY A 82 13.11 8.29 14.62
C GLY A 82 13.85 8.01 15.90
N GLY A 83 15.11 7.85 15.74
CA GLY A 83 15.92 7.69 16.91
C GLY A 83 15.68 8.81 17.87
#